data_1043b4115d643891067bd6afaf4072a4
#
_entry.id   1043b4115d643891067bd6afaf4072a4
#
_cell.length_a   1.000
_cell.length_b   1.000
_cell.length_c   1.000
_cell.angle_alpha   90.00
_cell.angle_beta   90.00
_cell.angle_gamma   90.00
#
_symmetry.space_group_name_H-M   'P 1'
#
loop_
_entity.id
_entity.type
_entity.pdbx_description
1 polymer ?
#
loop_
_entity_poly.entity_id
_entity_poly.type
_entity_poly.pdbx_seq_one_letter_code
_entity_poly.pdbx_strand_id
1 'polypeptide(L)'
;MGSFHLSGVVPVAGMPLGFNFDWHDSMMPLSPDYLAVERAVYECAWAGCETIWIVCNDDTTPLIRHRLGEWVQDPVWIGRRLDPYPSQTRKQIPIFYVPVRAKDIGKRDCLAWSVLHGAVTAFEISARLSKWVIPGRHYVAFPYGVYNPEILREHRKDISSPRSFMLSHNGKTVQDGEYLGFTFDKDDFVNARRIIREGTGKYNSKVLEDGLYPREKLPKEERYSARYFSLDKIFKSVIIDIENKVEVPWYHNIDSWDGYCNFLSSEERKEVQRPHPIFMKYHEWNEIGVDDES
;
A
#
# COMPACT_ATOMS: atom_id res chain seq x y z
N MET A 1 -17.03 9.90 -22.02
CA MET A 1 -15.80 9.70 -21.24
C MET A 1 -16.09 8.64 -20.21
N GLY A 2 -15.39 7.49 -20.25
CA GLY A 2 -15.53 6.48 -19.22
C GLY A 2 -15.08 7.05 -17.87
N SER A 3 -15.79 6.72 -16.79
CA SER A 3 -15.36 7.06 -15.43
C SER A 3 -14.00 6.40 -15.20
N PHE A 4 -12.97 7.19 -14.92
CA PHE A 4 -11.66 6.69 -14.54
C PHE A 4 -11.76 6.19 -13.09
N HIS A 5 -11.56 4.89 -12.88
CA HIS A 5 -11.58 4.29 -11.56
C HIS A 5 -10.15 4.07 -11.06
N LEU A 6 -9.81 4.69 -9.93
CA LEU A 6 -8.52 4.55 -9.27
C LEU A 6 -8.69 3.64 -8.04
N SER A 7 -7.94 2.55 -7.99
CA SER A 7 -7.88 1.70 -6.80
C SER A 7 -6.61 1.94 -6.00
N GLY A 8 -6.73 2.06 -4.69
CA GLY A 8 -5.59 2.08 -3.77
C GLY A 8 -5.16 0.66 -3.42
N VAL A 9 -3.87 0.42 -3.35
CA VAL A 9 -3.29 -0.84 -2.88
C VAL A 9 -2.35 -0.56 -1.71
N VAL A 10 -2.62 -1.19 -0.57
CA VAL A 10 -1.78 -1.10 0.63
C VAL A 10 -1.15 -2.47 0.88
N PRO A 11 0.12 -2.66 0.52
CA PRO A 11 0.82 -3.92 0.76
C PRO A 11 1.27 -4.00 2.23
N VAL A 12 0.69 -4.92 2.96
CA VAL A 12 1.04 -5.21 4.35
C VAL A 12 1.74 -6.57 4.45
N ALA A 13 1.26 -7.56 3.70
CA ALA A 13 1.86 -8.87 3.69
C ALA A 13 3.26 -8.84 3.08
N GLY A 14 4.25 -9.19 3.86
CA GLY A 14 5.65 -9.22 3.50
C GLY A 14 6.45 -9.96 4.55
N MET A 15 7.76 -10.02 4.38
CA MET A 15 8.65 -10.51 5.43
C MET A 15 8.66 -9.50 6.58
N PRO A 16 8.71 -9.96 7.84
CA PRO A 16 8.90 -9.07 8.97
C PRO A 16 10.16 -8.22 8.81
N LEU A 17 10.10 -6.97 9.25
CA LEU A 17 11.23 -6.03 9.18
C LEU A 17 12.33 -6.31 10.21
N GLY A 18 12.13 -7.28 11.09
CA GLY A 18 13.15 -7.67 12.07
C GLY A 18 13.13 -6.87 13.38
N PHE A 19 12.07 -6.13 13.65
CA PHE A 19 11.90 -5.42 14.95
C PHE A 19 11.65 -6.37 16.12
N ASN A 20 11.26 -7.63 15.85
CA ASN A 20 10.87 -8.61 16.87
C ASN A 20 9.73 -8.13 17.77
N PHE A 21 8.76 -7.42 17.21
CA PHE A 21 7.53 -7.09 17.90
C PHE A 21 6.59 -8.30 17.97
N ASP A 22 5.77 -8.34 19.02
CA ASP A 22 4.69 -9.33 19.17
C ASP A 22 3.52 -9.07 18.20
N TRP A 23 3.52 -7.92 17.53
CA TRP A 23 2.52 -7.52 16.54
C TRP A 23 3.17 -7.25 15.17
N HIS A 24 2.37 -7.17 14.15
CA HIS A 24 2.83 -6.92 12.79
C HIS A 24 3.43 -5.51 12.63
N ASP A 25 4.55 -5.37 11.93
CA ASP A 25 5.31 -4.11 11.79
C ASP A 25 4.47 -2.95 11.22
N SER A 26 3.48 -3.22 10.36
CA SER A 26 2.55 -2.19 9.86
C SER A 26 1.65 -1.57 10.92
N MET A 27 1.58 -2.18 12.11
CA MET A 27 0.85 -1.67 13.27
C MET A 27 1.70 -0.76 14.15
N MET A 28 2.91 -0.37 13.72
CA MET A 28 3.74 0.58 14.45
C MET A 28 3.03 1.92 14.65
N PRO A 29 3.05 2.49 15.88
CA PRO A 29 2.45 3.78 16.15
C PRO A 29 3.32 4.93 15.59
N LEU A 30 2.73 5.79 14.80
CA LEU A 30 3.36 7.01 14.29
C LEU A 30 3.13 8.19 15.23
N SER A 31 1.98 8.23 15.85
CA SER A 31 1.59 9.21 16.88
C SER A 31 0.58 8.57 17.83
N PRO A 32 0.16 9.25 18.91
CA PRO A 32 -0.85 8.70 19.80
C PRO A 32 -2.08 8.21 19.03
N ASP A 33 -2.40 6.93 19.18
CA ASP A 33 -3.56 6.27 18.58
C ASP A 33 -3.60 6.29 17.03
N TYR A 34 -2.46 6.47 16.36
CA TYR A 34 -2.34 6.47 14.91
C TYR A 34 -1.25 5.54 14.42
N LEU A 35 -1.63 4.57 13.59
CA LEU A 35 -0.77 3.49 13.13
C LEU A 35 -0.28 3.71 11.69
N ALA A 36 0.86 3.10 11.35
CA ALA A 36 1.45 3.17 10.02
C ALA A 36 0.49 2.69 8.91
N VAL A 37 -0.24 1.60 9.14
CA VAL A 37 -1.24 1.10 8.19
C VAL A 37 -2.43 2.05 8.02
N GLU A 38 -2.86 2.75 9.10
CA GLU A 38 -3.92 3.75 9.03
C GLU A 38 -3.50 4.93 8.16
N ARG A 39 -2.24 5.38 8.31
CA ARG A 39 -1.68 6.44 7.47
C ARG A 39 -1.69 6.06 5.99
N ALA A 40 -1.27 4.84 5.63
CA ALA A 40 -1.27 4.37 4.25
C ALA A 40 -2.69 4.31 3.65
N VAL A 41 -3.68 3.89 4.43
CA VAL A 41 -5.09 3.92 4.02
C VAL A 41 -5.59 5.34 3.82
N TYR A 42 -5.25 6.25 4.73
CA TYR A 42 -5.62 7.64 4.64
C TYR A 42 -4.92 8.36 3.47
N GLU A 43 -3.70 7.97 3.16
CA GLU A 43 -2.98 8.40 1.96
C GLU A 43 -3.73 8.02 0.68
N CYS A 44 -4.23 6.79 0.56
CA CYS A 44 -5.07 6.38 -0.57
C CYS A 44 -6.33 7.26 -0.69
N ALA A 45 -6.93 7.65 0.43
CA ALA A 45 -8.08 8.56 0.44
C ALA A 45 -7.70 9.97 -0.03
N TRP A 46 -6.55 10.51 0.37
CA TRP A 46 -6.02 11.77 -0.13
C TRP A 46 -5.70 11.71 -1.63
N ALA A 47 -5.16 10.61 -2.12
CA ALA A 47 -4.89 10.39 -3.54
C ALA A 47 -6.18 10.35 -4.40
N GLY A 48 -7.34 10.15 -3.78
CA GLY A 48 -8.63 10.10 -4.47
C GLY A 48 -9.01 8.72 -4.98
N CYS A 49 -8.47 7.65 -4.37
CA CYS A 49 -8.89 6.30 -4.65
C CYS A 49 -10.39 6.10 -4.39
N GLU A 50 -11.03 5.28 -5.21
CA GLU A 50 -12.46 4.95 -5.07
C GLU A 50 -12.68 3.63 -4.33
N THR A 51 -11.66 2.79 -4.27
CA THR A 51 -11.59 1.54 -3.49
C THR A 51 -10.19 1.37 -2.92
N ILE A 52 -10.06 0.74 -1.76
CA ILE A 52 -8.77 0.45 -1.12
C ILE A 52 -8.64 -1.05 -0.87
N TRP A 53 -7.53 -1.62 -1.27
CA TRP A 53 -7.24 -3.05 -1.22
C TRP A 53 -6.01 -3.28 -0.33
N ILE A 54 -6.23 -3.82 0.86
CA ILE A 54 -5.17 -4.10 1.83
C ILE A 54 -4.78 -5.57 1.69
N VAL A 55 -3.54 -5.81 1.28
CA VAL A 55 -3.00 -7.17 1.16
C VAL A 55 -2.32 -7.55 2.45
N CYS A 56 -2.90 -8.47 3.19
CA CYS A 56 -2.41 -8.89 4.51
C CYS A 56 -2.49 -10.41 4.69
N ASN A 57 -1.78 -10.93 5.67
CA ASN A 57 -1.83 -12.34 6.03
C ASN A 57 -3.10 -12.64 6.84
N ASP A 58 -3.55 -13.88 6.83
CA ASP A 58 -4.78 -14.31 7.52
C ASP A 58 -4.73 -14.08 9.03
N ASP A 59 -3.55 -14.21 9.64
CA ASP A 59 -3.30 -13.98 11.07
C ASP A 59 -3.37 -12.52 11.48
N THR A 60 -2.95 -11.60 10.59
CA THR A 60 -2.92 -10.15 10.86
C THR A 60 -4.19 -9.44 10.40
N THR A 61 -4.92 -10.01 9.45
CA THR A 61 -6.15 -9.44 8.89
C THR A 61 -7.19 -9.06 9.95
N PRO A 62 -7.51 -9.90 10.96
CA PRO A 62 -8.52 -9.55 11.96
C PRO A 62 -8.16 -8.29 12.75
N LEU A 63 -6.90 -8.13 13.13
CA LEU A 63 -6.41 -6.96 13.88
C LEU A 63 -6.50 -5.68 13.04
N ILE A 64 -6.02 -5.75 11.80
CA ILE A 64 -6.04 -4.61 10.88
C ILE A 64 -7.49 -4.22 10.57
N ARG A 65 -8.36 -5.19 10.29
CA ARG A 65 -9.78 -4.96 10.02
C ARG A 65 -10.51 -4.38 11.23
N HIS A 66 -10.20 -4.87 12.43
CA HIS A 66 -10.77 -4.31 13.67
C HIS A 66 -10.40 -2.83 13.82
N ARG A 67 -9.15 -2.48 13.49
CA ARG A 67 -8.65 -1.12 13.62
C ARG A 67 -9.17 -0.16 12.55
N LEU A 68 -9.20 -0.57 11.30
CA LEU A 68 -9.55 0.28 10.15
C LEU A 68 -11.04 0.29 9.81
N GLY A 69 -11.75 -0.80 10.12
CA GLY A 69 -13.13 -0.99 9.70
C GLY A 69 -13.25 -1.32 8.20
N GLU A 70 -14.36 -0.94 7.59
CA GLU A 70 -14.72 -1.32 6.23
C GLU A 70 -14.74 -0.17 5.23
N TRP A 71 -14.46 1.06 5.69
CA TRP A 71 -14.46 2.25 4.85
C TRP A 71 -13.67 3.39 5.48
N VAL A 72 -13.25 4.33 4.65
CA VAL A 72 -12.68 5.63 5.02
C VAL A 72 -13.41 6.73 4.27
N GLN A 73 -13.54 7.92 4.87
CA GLN A 73 -14.14 9.07 4.19
C GLN A 73 -13.12 9.75 3.27
N ASP A 74 -13.58 10.23 2.12
CA ASP A 74 -12.77 11.09 1.25
C ASP A 74 -12.56 12.46 1.92
N PRO A 75 -11.31 12.78 2.34
CA PRO A 75 -11.02 14.01 3.09
C PRO A 75 -11.24 15.26 2.23
N VAL A 76 -11.01 15.18 0.93
CA VAL A 76 -11.21 16.32 0.02
C VAL A 76 -12.69 16.58 -0.21
N TRP A 77 -13.52 15.55 -0.23
CA TRP A 77 -14.96 15.71 -0.36
C TRP A 77 -15.56 16.41 0.84
N ILE A 78 -15.18 16.04 2.04
CA ILE A 78 -15.66 16.66 3.29
C ILE A 78 -15.19 18.11 3.37
N GLY A 79 -13.92 18.39 3.05
CA GLY A 79 -13.34 19.73 3.14
C GLY A 79 -13.90 20.75 2.14
N ARG A 80 -14.69 20.33 1.13
CA ARG A 80 -15.28 21.24 0.15
C ARG A 80 -16.59 21.89 0.56
N ARG A 81 -17.16 21.51 1.70
CA ARG A 81 -18.49 21.92 2.08
C ARG A 81 -18.51 22.59 3.45
N LEU A 82 -19.29 23.67 3.57
CA LEU A 82 -19.39 24.49 4.76
C LEU A 82 -20.49 24.05 5.73
N ASP A 83 -21.42 23.19 5.29
CA ASP A 83 -22.56 22.78 6.08
C ASP A 83 -22.41 21.35 6.68
N PRO A 84 -22.96 21.08 7.86
CA PRO A 84 -23.04 19.74 8.42
C PRO A 84 -23.93 18.85 7.52
N TYR A 85 -23.33 17.78 6.96
CA TYR A 85 -24.03 16.92 6.00
C TYR A 85 -24.82 15.82 6.67
N PRO A 86 -25.99 15.50 6.10
CA PRO A 86 -26.62 14.22 6.32
C PRO A 86 -25.64 13.09 5.96
N SER A 87 -25.63 12.02 6.73
CA SER A 87 -24.75 10.84 6.52
C SER A 87 -24.77 10.28 5.09
N GLN A 88 -25.88 10.45 4.39
CA GLN A 88 -26.11 10.03 3.01
C GLN A 88 -25.28 10.79 1.95
N THR A 89 -24.65 11.92 2.28
CA THR A 89 -23.86 12.72 1.34
C THR A 89 -22.36 12.58 1.52
N ARG A 90 -21.91 11.69 2.41
CA ARG A 90 -20.49 11.40 2.64
C ARG A 90 -19.98 10.44 1.58
N LYS A 91 -18.83 10.73 0.98
CA LYS A 91 -18.17 9.81 0.06
C LYS A 91 -17.35 8.81 0.86
N GLN A 92 -17.90 7.65 1.10
CA GLN A 92 -17.22 6.52 1.72
C GLN A 92 -16.43 5.74 0.68
N ILE A 93 -15.18 5.48 0.96
CA ILE A 93 -14.28 4.67 0.15
C ILE A 93 -14.21 3.30 0.82
N PRO A 94 -14.70 2.23 0.18
CA PRO A 94 -14.69 0.89 0.77
C PRO A 94 -13.27 0.32 0.87
N ILE A 95 -13.01 -0.41 1.95
CA ILE A 95 -11.77 -1.12 2.22
C ILE A 95 -12.00 -2.61 2.04
N PHE A 96 -11.17 -3.25 1.22
CA PHE A 96 -11.19 -4.69 0.98
C PHE A 96 -9.91 -5.33 1.52
N TYR A 97 -10.07 -6.41 2.27
CA TYR A 97 -8.97 -7.17 2.83
C TYR A 97 -8.69 -8.39 1.95
N VAL A 98 -7.47 -8.46 1.44
CA VAL A 98 -7.04 -9.46 0.46
C VAL A 98 -6.04 -10.39 1.12
N PRO A 99 -6.42 -11.66 1.40
CA PRO A 99 -5.49 -12.62 1.97
C PRO A 99 -4.43 -13.04 0.94
N VAL A 100 -3.22 -13.29 1.40
CA VAL A 100 -2.20 -13.92 0.58
C VAL A 100 -2.62 -15.33 0.24
N ARG A 101 -2.48 -15.72 -1.02
CA ARG A 101 -2.85 -17.09 -1.44
C ARG A 101 -1.96 -18.11 -0.73
N ALA A 102 -2.55 -19.19 -0.24
CA ALA A 102 -1.83 -20.26 0.49
C ALA A 102 -0.59 -20.81 -0.26
N LYS A 103 -0.63 -20.86 -1.59
CA LYS A 103 0.52 -21.27 -2.42
C LYS A 103 1.68 -20.28 -2.47
N ASP A 104 1.43 -19.01 -2.11
CA ASP A 104 2.39 -17.92 -2.17
C ASP A 104 3.03 -17.65 -0.79
N ILE A 105 2.42 -18.16 0.30
CA ILE A 105 2.96 -18.06 1.66
C ILE A 105 4.32 -18.78 1.73
N GLY A 106 5.32 -18.10 2.30
CA GLY A 106 6.70 -18.61 2.40
C GLY A 106 7.48 -18.63 1.10
N LYS A 107 6.86 -18.21 -0.03
CA LYS A 107 7.53 -18.16 -1.35
C LYS A 107 7.49 -16.80 -2.01
N ARG A 108 6.42 -16.05 -1.81
CA ARG A 108 6.18 -14.77 -2.47
C ARG A 108 5.67 -13.71 -1.49
N ASP A 109 6.11 -13.83 -0.27
CA ASP A 109 5.81 -12.94 0.84
C ASP A 109 6.76 -11.72 0.85
N CYS A 110 6.73 -10.95 -0.21
CA CYS A 110 7.40 -9.66 -0.30
C CYS A 110 6.41 -8.54 -0.65
N LEU A 111 6.72 -7.31 -0.26
CA LEU A 111 5.85 -6.15 -0.50
C LEU A 111 5.52 -5.96 -1.98
N ALA A 112 6.52 -6.12 -2.86
CA ALA A 112 6.30 -5.97 -4.29
C ALA A 112 5.31 -7.01 -4.85
N TRP A 113 5.37 -8.27 -4.39
CA TRP A 113 4.34 -9.26 -4.75
C TRP A 113 2.97 -8.90 -4.20
N SER A 114 2.90 -8.38 -2.97
CA SER A 114 1.65 -7.94 -2.36
C SER A 114 1.00 -6.81 -3.16
N VAL A 115 1.78 -5.85 -3.67
CA VAL A 115 1.29 -4.83 -4.60
C VAL A 115 0.63 -5.47 -5.83
N LEU A 116 1.32 -6.39 -6.50
CA LEU A 116 0.79 -7.06 -7.70
C LEU A 116 -0.42 -7.93 -7.38
N HIS A 117 -0.42 -8.60 -6.22
CA HIS A 117 -1.55 -9.43 -5.79
C HIS A 117 -2.79 -8.59 -5.48
N GLY A 118 -2.62 -7.45 -4.81
CA GLY A 118 -3.71 -6.50 -4.57
C GLY A 118 -4.31 -5.97 -5.87
N ALA A 119 -3.45 -5.53 -6.80
CA ALA A 119 -3.89 -5.01 -8.08
C ALA A 119 -4.67 -6.04 -8.93
N VAL A 120 -4.16 -7.27 -9.05
CA VAL A 120 -4.86 -8.31 -9.82
C VAL A 120 -6.18 -8.70 -9.16
N THR A 121 -6.23 -8.73 -7.82
CA THR A 121 -7.47 -9.05 -7.09
C THR A 121 -8.51 -7.94 -7.27
N ALA A 122 -8.07 -6.67 -7.18
CA ALA A 122 -8.92 -5.53 -7.46
C ALA A 122 -9.52 -5.61 -8.87
N PHE A 123 -8.70 -5.91 -9.87
CA PHE A 123 -9.15 -6.09 -11.25
C PHE A 123 -10.13 -7.26 -11.40
N GLU A 124 -9.79 -8.45 -10.90
CA GLU A 124 -10.61 -9.66 -11.04
C GLU A 124 -11.97 -9.53 -10.38
N ILE A 125 -12.05 -8.93 -9.19
CA ILE A 125 -13.30 -8.73 -8.47
C ILE A 125 -14.15 -7.65 -9.16
N SER A 126 -13.54 -6.51 -9.49
CA SER A 126 -14.24 -5.41 -10.17
C SER A 126 -14.80 -5.86 -11.52
N ALA A 127 -14.06 -6.64 -12.30
CA ALA A 127 -14.50 -7.16 -13.59
C ALA A 127 -15.73 -8.09 -13.49
N ARG A 128 -15.89 -8.78 -12.34
CA ARG A 128 -17.08 -9.62 -12.06
C ARG A 128 -18.29 -8.79 -11.65
N LEU A 129 -18.08 -7.63 -11.03
CA LEU A 129 -19.15 -6.77 -10.56
C LEU A 129 -19.70 -5.91 -11.69
N SER A 130 -18.84 -5.15 -12.35
CA SER A 130 -19.23 -4.27 -13.45
C SER A 130 -18.02 -3.75 -14.23
N LYS A 131 -18.18 -3.61 -15.54
CA LYS A 131 -17.16 -3.00 -16.40
C LYS A 131 -16.85 -1.54 -16.02
N TRP A 132 -17.76 -0.85 -15.38
CA TRP A 132 -17.62 0.56 -15.01
C TRP A 132 -16.75 0.79 -13.77
N VAL A 133 -16.51 -0.23 -12.96
CA VAL A 133 -15.69 -0.15 -11.74
C VAL A 133 -14.33 -0.85 -11.89
N ILE A 134 -13.98 -1.26 -13.11
CA ILE A 134 -12.65 -1.84 -13.37
C ILE A 134 -11.61 -0.74 -13.20
N PRO A 135 -10.60 -0.93 -12.33
CA PRO A 135 -9.54 0.07 -12.15
C PRO A 135 -8.77 0.31 -13.45
N GLY A 136 -8.69 1.56 -13.85
CA GLY A 136 -7.80 1.99 -14.94
C GLY A 136 -6.35 2.09 -14.50
N ARG A 137 -6.14 2.40 -13.22
CA ARG A 137 -4.85 2.49 -12.55
C ARG A 137 -4.94 2.09 -11.09
N HIS A 138 -3.77 1.78 -10.53
CA HIS A 138 -3.60 1.47 -9.12
C HIS A 138 -2.66 2.49 -8.48
N TYR A 139 -3.07 3.08 -7.37
CA TYR A 139 -2.20 3.87 -6.50
C TYR A 139 -1.68 2.99 -5.38
N VAL A 140 -0.39 3.03 -5.12
CA VAL A 140 0.24 2.23 -4.04
C VAL A 140 0.64 3.15 -2.91
N ALA A 141 0.19 2.82 -1.70
CA ALA A 141 0.60 3.48 -0.46
C ALA A 141 1.28 2.46 0.46
N PHE A 142 2.46 2.80 0.94
CA PHE A 142 3.24 1.92 1.82
C PHE A 142 3.13 2.34 3.28
N PRO A 143 2.94 1.40 4.22
CA PRO A 143 2.95 1.72 5.65
C PRO A 143 4.29 2.27 6.16
N TYR A 144 5.39 1.88 5.51
CA TYR A 144 6.75 2.14 6.01
C TYR A 144 7.39 3.44 5.52
N GLY A 145 6.75 4.16 4.61
CA GLY A 145 7.18 5.51 4.22
C GLY A 145 6.30 6.56 4.88
N VAL A 146 6.87 7.44 5.68
CA VAL A 146 6.12 8.47 6.43
C VAL A 146 6.41 9.84 5.85
N TYR A 147 5.36 10.53 5.47
CA TYR A 147 5.32 11.92 5.00
C TYR A 147 3.89 12.45 5.15
N ASN A 148 3.68 13.73 4.99
CA ASN A 148 2.34 14.30 5.07
C ASN A 148 1.52 13.96 3.80
N PRO A 149 0.48 13.12 3.86
CA PRO A 149 -0.30 12.71 2.70
C PRO A 149 -1.20 13.80 2.13
N GLU A 150 -1.40 14.90 2.85
CA GLU A 150 -2.26 16.02 2.39
C GLU A 150 -1.76 16.67 1.11
N ILE A 151 -0.45 16.58 0.83
CA ILE A 151 0.16 17.06 -0.42
C ILE A 151 -0.55 16.47 -1.66
N LEU A 152 -1.07 15.26 -1.57
CA LEU A 152 -1.77 14.60 -2.68
C LEU A 152 -3.07 15.30 -3.09
N ARG A 153 -3.63 16.15 -2.22
CA ARG A 153 -4.85 16.91 -2.49
C ARG A 153 -4.75 17.73 -3.78
N GLU A 154 -3.63 18.39 -3.97
CA GLU A 154 -3.39 19.27 -5.12
C GLU A 154 -3.11 18.48 -6.40
N HIS A 155 -2.59 17.26 -6.26
CA HIS A 155 -2.17 16.40 -7.36
C HIS A 155 -3.19 15.33 -7.77
N ARG A 156 -4.43 15.37 -7.26
CA ARG A 156 -5.45 14.37 -7.59
C ARG A 156 -5.73 14.24 -9.10
N LYS A 157 -5.62 15.34 -9.84
CA LYS A 157 -5.81 15.32 -11.29
C LYS A 157 -4.67 14.57 -11.99
N ASP A 158 -3.45 14.76 -11.52
CA ASP A 158 -2.26 14.13 -12.08
C ASP A 158 -2.25 12.63 -11.72
N ILE A 159 -2.62 12.28 -10.48
CA ILE A 159 -2.78 10.90 -10.02
C ILE A 159 -3.86 10.16 -10.83
N SER A 160 -4.97 10.84 -11.15
CA SER A 160 -6.07 10.28 -11.95
C SER A 160 -5.84 10.39 -13.45
N SER A 161 -4.70 10.87 -13.90
CA SER A 161 -4.37 11.00 -15.33
C SER A 161 -3.93 9.64 -15.93
N PRO A 162 -3.95 9.48 -17.26
CA PRO A 162 -3.36 8.30 -17.92
C PRO A 162 -1.84 8.18 -17.75
N ARG A 163 -1.18 9.25 -17.28
CA ARG A 163 0.27 9.29 -17.08
C ARG A 163 0.65 8.70 -15.73
N SER A 164 1.83 8.11 -15.63
CA SER A 164 2.33 7.59 -14.36
C SER A 164 2.66 8.74 -13.40
N PHE A 165 2.23 8.59 -12.16
CA PHE A 165 2.48 9.53 -11.07
C PHE A 165 3.44 8.90 -10.08
N MET A 166 4.41 9.67 -9.58
CA MET A 166 5.33 9.22 -8.54
C MET A 166 5.62 10.32 -7.53
N LEU A 167 5.67 9.95 -6.27
CA LEU A 167 6.28 10.78 -5.24
C LEU A 167 7.78 10.57 -5.23
N SER A 168 8.51 11.61 -4.87
CA SER A 168 9.97 11.58 -4.70
C SER A 168 10.40 12.35 -3.46
N HIS A 169 11.57 11.97 -2.94
CA HIS A 169 12.27 12.72 -1.90
C HIS A 169 13.77 12.69 -2.18
N ASN A 170 14.40 13.86 -2.22
CA ASN A 170 15.80 14.01 -2.62
C ASN A 170 16.11 13.30 -3.95
N GLY A 171 15.18 13.38 -4.91
CA GLY A 171 15.29 12.75 -6.21
C GLY A 171 15.01 11.24 -6.24
N LYS A 172 14.95 10.56 -5.10
CA LYS A 172 14.67 9.12 -5.00
C LYS A 172 13.17 8.84 -5.03
N THR A 173 12.81 7.66 -5.54
CA THR A 173 11.43 7.18 -5.71
C THR A 173 11.32 5.71 -5.30
N VAL A 174 10.17 5.10 -5.53
CA VAL A 174 9.98 3.64 -5.41
C VAL A 174 10.96 2.85 -6.30
N GLN A 175 11.43 3.44 -7.39
CA GLN A 175 12.42 2.80 -8.28
C GLN A 175 13.81 2.69 -7.65
N ASP A 176 14.07 3.48 -6.61
CA ASP A 176 15.29 3.42 -5.80
C ASP A 176 15.09 2.61 -4.51
N GLY A 177 13.91 2.01 -4.33
CA GLY A 177 13.54 1.19 -3.18
C GLY A 177 12.86 1.95 -2.05
N GLU A 178 12.57 3.26 -2.22
CA GLU A 178 11.90 4.05 -1.19
C GLU A 178 10.39 3.75 -1.14
N TYR A 179 9.80 3.82 0.05
CA TYR A 179 8.38 3.57 0.29
C TYR A 179 7.53 4.81 0.00
N LEU A 180 7.66 5.34 -1.21
CA LEU A 180 6.94 6.51 -1.69
C LEU A 180 5.78 6.10 -2.60
N GLY A 181 4.67 6.82 -2.51
CA GLY A 181 3.46 6.54 -3.28
C GLY A 181 3.68 6.71 -4.78
N PHE A 182 3.07 5.83 -5.58
CA PHE A 182 3.13 5.88 -7.04
C PHE A 182 1.89 5.26 -7.68
N THR A 183 1.70 5.52 -8.97
CA THR A 183 0.66 4.85 -9.77
C THR A 183 1.28 3.94 -10.81
N PHE A 184 0.59 2.86 -11.13
CA PHE A 184 0.93 1.97 -12.21
C PHE A 184 -0.32 1.44 -12.92
N ASP A 185 -0.16 1.03 -14.15
CA ASP A 185 -1.24 0.52 -14.99
C ASP A 185 -1.08 -0.98 -15.31
N LYS A 186 -1.89 -1.45 -16.26
CA LYS A 186 -1.87 -2.84 -16.70
C LYS A 186 -0.54 -3.24 -17.36
N ASP A 187 0.07 -2.36 -18.13
CA ASP A 187 1.30 -2.68 -18.86
C ASP A 187 2.49 -2.75 -17.90
N ASP A 188 2.55 -1.82 -16.94
CA ASP A 188 3.49 -1.87 -15.82
C ASP A 188 3.33 -3.16 -15.00
N PHE A 189 2.07 -3.55 -14.71
CA PHE A 189 1.77 -4.80 -14.02
C PHE A 189 2.32 -6.02 -14.79
N VAL A 190 2.10 -6.09 -16.10
CA VAL A 190 2.59 -7.19 -16.92
C VAL A 190 4.11 -7.25 -16.91
N ASN A 191 4.78 -6.10 -17.01
CA ASN A 191 6.23 -5.99 -16.96
C ASN A 191 6.79 -6.44 -15.60
N ALA A 192 6.24 -5.92 -14.50
CA ALA A 192 6.64 -6.30 -13.13
C ALA A 192 6.46 -7.82 -12.90
N ARG A 193 5.34 -8.38 -13.33
CA ARG A 193 5.09 -9.82 -13.25
C ARG A 193 6.05 -10.64 -14.09
N ARG A 194 6.46 -10.13 -15.26
CA ARG A 194 7.47 -10.77 -16.12
C ARG A 194 8.82 -10.83 -15.40
N ILE A 195 9.27 -9.74 -14.79
CA ILE A 195 10.52 -9.67 -14.02
C ILE A 195 10.53 -10.74 -12.93
N ILE A 196 9.45 -10.86 -12.16
CA ILE A 196 9.34 -11.90 -11.13
C ILE A 196 9.41 -13.30 -11.73
N ARG A 197 8.71 -13.55 -12.84
CA ARG A 197 8.69 -14.87 -13.50
C ARG A 197 10.06 -15.26 -14.05
N GLU A 198 10.78 -14.32 -14.62
CA GLU A 198 12.12 -14.52 -15.18
C GLU A 198 13.18 -14.68 -14.09
N GLY A 199 13.04 -13.94 -12.98
CA GLY A 199 13.93 -14.03 -11.83
C GLY A 199 13.66 -15.21 -10.89
N THR A 200 12.60 -16.01 -11.12
CA THR A 200 12.25 -17.17 -10.30
C THR A 200 12.26 -18.45 -11.13
N GLY A 201 12.82 -19.52 -10.57
CA GLY A 201 12.95 -20.79 -11.28
C GLY A 201 12.87 -22.01 -10.38
N LYS A 202 12.93 -23.17 -11.03
CA LYS A 202 13.01 -24.48 -10.37
C LYS A 202 14.45 -24.95 -10.18
N TYR A 203 15.35 -24.42 -10.99
CA TYR A 203 16.73 -24.85 -11.08
C TYR A 203 17.67 -23.72 -10.65
N ASN A 204 18.84 -24.10 -10.13
CA ASN A 204 19.90 -23.16 -9.82
C ASN A 204 20.34 -22.45 -11.12
N SER A 205 20.30 -21.10 -11.10
CA SER A 205 20.72 -20.28 -12.26
C SER A 205 22.23 -20.10 -12.36
N LYS A 206 23.00 -20.57 -11.35
CA LYS A 206 24.46 -20.60 -11.48
C LYS A 206 24.81 -21.58 -12.58
N VAL A 207 25.19 -21.05 -13.72
CA VAL A 207 25.77 -21.82 -14.81
C VAL A 207 27.08 -22.39 -14.27
N LEU A 208 27.22 -23.71 -14.20
CA LEU A 208 28.51 -24.32 -14.06
C LEU A 208 29.31 -23.94 -15.29
N GLU A 209 30.49 -23.38 -15.12
CA GLU A 209 31.39 -22.90 -16.15
C GLU A 209 31.72 -23.98 -17.20
N ASP A 210 31.47 -25.26 -16.90
CA ASP A 210 31.81 -26.42 -17.72
C ASP A 210 30.68 -26.99 -18.57
N GLY A 211 29.51 -26.35 -18.65
CA GLY A 211 28.42 -26.79 -19.53
C GLY A 211 27.85 -28.19 -19.30
N LEU A 212 28.19 -28.85 -18.21
CA LEU A 212 27.75 -30.20 -17.86
C LEU A 212 26.40 -30.21 -17.17
N TYR A 213 25.42 -30.87 -17.77
CA TYR A 213 24.11 -31.19 -17.19
C TYR A 213 24.21 -32.42 -16.28
N PRO A 214 23.41 -32.47 -15.18
CA PRO A 214 22.05 -31.95 -15.05
C PRO A 214 21.98 -30.70 -14.22
N ARG A 215 21.02 -29.78 -14.56
CA ARG A 215 20.70 -28.60 -13.78
C ARG A 215 20.21 -29.05 -12.39
N GLU A 216 20.94 -28.65 -11.37
CA GLU A 216 20.56 -28.92 -9.99
C GLU A 216 19.23 -28.24 -9.66
N LYS A 217 18.28 -28.99 -9.10
CA LYS A 217 17.01 -28.44 -8.64
C LYS A 217 17.23 -27.70 -7.33
N LEU A 218 16.72 -26.49 -7.23
CA LEU A 218 16.67 -25.74 -5.98
C LEU A 218 15.91 -26.53 -4.90
N PRO A 219 16.21 -26.32 -3.60
CA PRO A 219 15.38 -26.79 -2.50
C PRO A 219 13.91 -26.43 -2.71
N LYS A 220 12.97 -27.21 -2.19
CA LYS A 220 11.54 -27.01 -2.44
C LYS A 220 11.06 -25.61 -2.02
N GLU A 221 11.64 -25.08 -0.97
CA GLU A 221 11.33 -23.77 -0.36
C GLU A 221 11.76 -22.62 -1.27
N GLU A 222 12.86 -22.81 -2.00
CA GLU A 222 13.43 -21.78 -2.89
C GLU A 222 12.84 -21.83 -4.31
N ARG A 223 12.16 -22.91 -4.68
CA ARG A 223 11.57 -23.02 -6.03
C ARG A 223 10.48 -22.00 -6.25
N TYR A 224 10.68 -21.17 -7.27
CA TYR A 224 9.77 -20.06 -7.62
C TYR A 224 9.60 -19.04 -6.48
N SER A 225 10.60 -18.95 -5.59
CA SER A 225 10.59 -17.97 -4.51
C SER A 225 10.89 -16.56 -5.04
N ALA A 226 10.09 -15.60 -4.62
CA ALA A 226 10.29 -14.18 -4.89
C ALA A 226 10.48 -13.37 -3.59
N ARG A 227 10.78 -14.01 -2.47
CA ARG A 227 10.93 -13.38 -1.14
C ARG A 227 11.95 -12.24 -1.12
N TYR A 228 13.01 -12.38 -1.92
CA TYR A 228 14.13 -11.44 -1.94
C TYR A 228 14.04 -10.39 -3.06
N PHE A 229 12.86 -10.24 -3.66
CA PHE A 229 12.65 -9.19 -4.65
C PHE A 229 12.30 -7.88 -3.95
N SER A 230 13.22 -6.94 -4.03
CA SER A 230 13.03 -5.57 -3.56
C SER A 230 12.15 -4.74 -4.50
N LEU A 231 11.67 -3.60 -4.03
CA LEU A 231 10.80 -2.72 -4.80
C LEU A 231 11.52 -2.16 -6.04
N ASP A 232 12.77 -1.69 -5.87
CA ASP A 232 13.61 -1.17 -6.96
C ASP A 232 13.75 -2.17 -8.10
N LYS A 233 13.96 -3.44 -7.81
CA LYS A 233 14.12 -4.48 -8.81
C LYS A 233 12.87 -4.69 -9.65
N ILE A 234 11.69 -4.60 -9.04
CA ILE A 234 10.42 -4.91 -9.70
C ILE A 234 9.83 -3.68 -10.38
N PHE A 235 9.86 -2.53 -9.72
CA PHE A 235 9.23 -1.31 -10.23
C PHE A 235 10.18 -0.38 -11.00
N LYS A 236 11.43 -0.78 -11.20
CA LYS A 236 12.40 -0.05 -12.04
C LYS A 236 11.90 0.18 -13.46
N SER A 237 11.07 -0.71 -13.98
CA SER A 237 10.53 -0.65 -15.34
C SER A 237 9.27 0.21 -15.48
N VAL A 238 8.72 0.73 -14.38
CA VAL A 238 7.58 1.65 -14.45
C VAL A 238 8.04 2.92 -15.14
N ILE A 239 7.34 3.29 -16.22
CA ILE A 239 7.71 4.48 -17.00
C ILE A 239 7.40 5.71 -16.16
N ILE A 240 8.44 6.49 -15.84
CA ILE A 240 8.28 7.77 -15.15
C ILE A 240 7.91 8.84 -16.17
N ASP A 241 6.82 9.52 -15.93
CA ASP A 241 6.59 10.83 -16.54
C ASP A 241 7.19 11.90 -15.62
N ILE A 242 8.24 12.57 -16.07
CA ILE A 242 8.98 13.57 -15.28
C ILE A 242 8.04 14.70 -14.85
N GLU A 243 7.03 15.05 -15.65
CA GLU A 243 6.07 16.10 -15.34
C GLU A 243 5.13 15.72 -14.19
N ASN A 244 4.94 14.43 -13.94
CA ASN A 244 4.08 13.88 -12.87
C ASN A 244 4.87 13.37 -11.66
N LYS A 245 6.12 13.78 -11.52
CA LYS A 245 6.95 13.49 -10.36
C LYS A 245 6.83 14.65 -9.36
N VAL A 246 6.35 14.34 -8.16
CA VAL A 246 6.11 15.32 -7.09
C VAL A 246 7.07 15.08 -5.95
N GLU A 247 7.81 16.12 -5.58
CA GLU A 247 8.75 16.09 -4.45
C GLU A 247 8.00 16.33 -3.14
N VAL A 248 8.16 15.40 -2.17
CA VAL A 248 7.65 15.62 -0.81
C VAL A 248 8.66 16.42 0.01
N PRO A 249 8.21 17.38 0.85
CA PRO A 249 9.10 18.27 1.58
C PRO A 249 9.94 17.52 2.62
N TRP A 250 9.42 16.47 3.19
CA TRP A 250 10.11 15.57 4.14
C TRP A 250 9.60 14.14 4.01
N TYR A 251 10.45 13.19 4.36
CA TYR A 251 10.18 11.77 4.26
C TYR A 251 11.04 10.99 5.25
N HIS A 252 10.42 10.07 5.96
CA HIS A 252 11.11 9.12 6.82
C HIS A 252 10.81 7.68 6.38
N ASN A 253 11.86 6.92 6.16
CA ASN A 253 11.76 5.48 5.98
C ASN A 253 11.82 4.82 7.37
N ILE A 254 10.75 4.13 7.76
CA ILE A 254 10.62 3.47 9.06
C ILE A 254 10.71 1.94 8.96
N ASP A 255 11.36 1.41 7.95
CA ASP A 255 11.55 -0.04 7.77
C ASP A 255 12.66 -0.62 8.65
N SER A 256 13.38 0.22 9.37
CA SER A 256 14.44 -0.13 10.32
C SER A 256 14.22 0.55 11.67
N TRP A 257 14.78 -0.06 12.73
CA TRP A 257 14.67 0.50 14.07
C TRP A 257 15.25 1.92 14.15
N ASP A 258 16.42 2.13 13.52
CA ASP A 258 17.06 3.44 13.48
C ASP A 258 16.20 4.46 12.72
N GLY A 259 15.63 4.08 11.58
CA GLY A 259 14.73 4.93 10.81
C GLY A 259 13.49 5.31 11.62
N TYR A 260 12.90 4.34 12.33
CA TYR A 260 11.75 4.59 13.19
C TYR A 260 12.10 5.50 14.39
N CYS A 261 13.22 5.28 15.07
CA CYS A 261 13.69 6.15 16.15
C CYS A 261 13.99 7.57 15.66
N ASN A 262 14.59 7.70 14.47
CA ASN A 262 14.84 9.00 13.84
C ASN A 262 13.54 9.75 13.58
N PHE A 263 12.52 9.06 13.02
CA PHE A 263 11.19 9.65 12.84
C PHE A 263 10.58 10.09 14.18
N LEU A 264 10.60 9.23 15.21
CA LEU A 264 10.02 9.58 16.51
C LEU A 264 10.71 10.77 17.20
N SER A 265 11.97 11.02 16.88
CA SER A 265 12.77 12.11 17.42
C SER A 265 12.70 13.38 16.58
N SER A 266 12.07 13.31 15.40
CA SER A 266 12.01 14.42 14.45
C SER A 266 10.93 15.44 14.82
N GLU A 267 11.07 16.66 14.30
CA GLU A 267 10.03 17.71 14.44
C GLU A 267 8.81 17.41 13.57
N GLU A 268 9.00 16.75 12.44
CA GLU A 268 7.96 16.37 11.48
C GLU A 268 6.94 15.40 12.09
N ARG A 269 7.32 14.64 13.12
CA ARG A 269 6.39 13.81 13.89
C ARG A 269 5.19 14.59 14.40
N LYS A 270 5.35 15.87 14.71
CA LYS A 270 4.26 16.73 15.21
C LYS A 270 3.19 16.98 14.15
N GLU A 271 3.55 16.87 12.87
CA GLU A 271 2.62 16.99 11.74
C GLU A 271 1.83 15.70 11.51
N VAL A 272 2.36 14.55 11.98
CA VAL A 272 1.72 13.25 11.80
C VAL A 272 0.74 13.02 12.93
N GLN A 273 -0.49 13.44 12.72
CA GLN A 273 -1.58 13.28 13.68
C GLN A 273 -2.68 12.40 13.11
N ARG A 274 -3.35 11.68 14.00
CA ARG A 274 -4.50 10.90 13.63
C ARG A 274 -5.58 11.82 13.03
N PRO A 275 -6.16 11.47 11.86
CA PRO A 275 -7.27 12.23 11.30
C PRO A 275 -8.46 12.27 12.27
N HIS A 276 -9.27 13.33 12.18
CA HIS A 276 -10.50 13.45 12.96
C HIS A 276 -11.42 12.23 12.72
N PRO A 277 -12.15 11.74 13.74
CA PRO A 277 -13.02 10.56 13.68
C PRO A 277 -14.05 10.55 12.53
N ILE A 278 -14.39 11.71 12.00
CA ILE A 278 -15.28 11.82 10.84
C ILE A 278 -14.72 11.13 9.58
N PHE A 279 -13.40 10.98 9.46
CA PHE A 279 -12.74 10.43 8.27
C PHE A 279 -12.61 8.92 8.32
N MET A 280 -12.40 8.35 9.51
CA MET A 280 -12.24 6.92 9.70
C MET A 280 -13.22 6.43 10.76
N LYS A 281 -13.80 5.28 10.56
CA LYS A 281 -14.66 4.67 11.57
C LYS A 281 -13.77 4.23 12.75
N TYR A 282 -14.04 4.82 13.90
CA TYR A 282 -13.52 4.30 15.17
C TYR A 282 -14.50 3.26 15.67
N HIS A 283 -14.01 2.13 16.15
CA HIS A 283 -14.78 1.37 17.10
C HIS A 283 -14.83 2.22 18.37
N GLU A 284 -15.99 2.75 18.66
CA GLU A 284 -16.24 3.48 19.88
C GLU A 284 -16.10 2.49 21.04
N TRP A 285 -14.95 2.55 21.71
CA TRP A 285 -14.77 1.86 22.99
C TRP A 285 -15.72 2.42 24.06
N ASN A 286 -16.38 3.55 23.77
CA ASN A 286 -17.27 4.26 24.65
C ASN A 286 -18.72 3.73 24.64
N GLU A 287 -19.08 2.79 23.77
CA GLU A 287 -20.40 2.15 23.82
C GLU A 287 -20.46 0.90 24.71
N ILE A 288 -19.35 0.52 25.36
CA ILE A 288 -19.38 -0.51 26.39
C ILE A 288 -19.56 0.18 27.73
N GLY A 289 -20.80 0.47 28.05
CA GLY A 289 -21.30 0.61 29.42
C GLY A 289 -20.90 1.88 30.15
N VAL A 290 -21.55 2.96 29.84
CA VAL A 290 -22.05 3.87 30.87
C VAL A 290 -23.56 3.83 30.74
N ASP A 291 -24.18 2.80 31.31
CA ASP A 291 -25.55 2.92 31.76
C ASP A 291 -25.52 4.01 32.82
N ASP A 292 -25.97 5.18 32.46
CA ASP A 292 -26.35 6.22 33.42
C ASP A 292 -27.46 5.63 34.30
N GLU A 293 -27.07 4.99 35.42
CA GLU A 293 -27.92 4.85 36.57
C GLU A 293 -28.05 6.22 37.22
N SER A 294 -29.14 6.88 36.91
CA SER A 294 -29.68 7.93 37.76
C SER A 294 -31.19 7.83 37.86
#